data_f1778e810f1211666874a6bb6f7ba3e2
#
_entry.id   f1778e810f1211666874a6bb6f7ba3e2
#
_cell.length_a   1.000
_cell.length_b   1.000
_cell.length_c   1.000
_cell.angle_alpha   90.00
_cell.angle_beta   90.00
_cell.angle_gamma   90.00
#
_symmetry.space_group_name_H-M   'P 1'
#
loop_
_entity.id
_entity.type
_entity.pdbx_description
1 polymer ?
#
loop_
_entity_poly.entity_id
_entity_poly.type
_entity_poly.pdbx_seq_one_letter_code
_entity_poly.pdbx_strand_id
1 'polypeptide(L)'
;MGLFLFRKVPHFRVLVCGGDGTVGWVLNAIDKQNFVSPPPVAILPAGTGNDLARVLFWGGGLSSVERNGGLCTMLQHIEHAAVTILDRWKVAILNQQGKLLEPPKFLNNYLGK
;
A
#
# COMPACT_ATOMS: atom_id res chain seq x y z
N MET A 1 0.75 -6.52 14.31
CA MET A 1 0.74 -7.86 14.96
C MET A 1 0.85 -8.98 13.93
N GLY A 2 -0.04 -9.03 12.95
CA GLY A 2 0.02 -10.09 11.93
C GLY A 2 1.35 -10.20 11.19
N LEU A 3 1.94 -9.08 10.80
CA LEU A 3 3.23 -9.05 10.11
C LEU A 3 4.34 -9.68 10.95
N PHE A 4 4.35 -9.45 12.25
CA PHE A 4 5.33 -10.05 13.15
C PHE A 4 5.19 -11.57 13.19
N LEU A 5 3.96 -12.09 13.20
CA LEU A 5 3.70 -13.53 13.22
C LEU A 5 4.23 -14.23 11.96
N PHE A 6 4.14 -13.57 10.81
CA PHE A 6 4.55 -14.13 9.52
C PHE A 6 5.99 -13.77 9.13
N ARG A 7 6.75 -13.08 9.98
CA ARG A 7 8.08 -12.56 9.63
C ARG A 7 9.09 -13.62 9.17
N LYS A 8 8.90 -14.85 9.58
CA LYS A 8 9.77 -15.98 9.20
C LYS A 8 9.20 -16.83 8.06
N VAL A 9 8.01 -16.52 7.58
CA VAL A 9 7.42 -17.23 6.45
C VAL A 9 8.08 -16.72 5.17
N PRO A 10 8.70 -17.59 4.37
CA PRO A 10 9.30 -17.18 3.11
C PRO A 10 8.22 -16.90 2.06
N HIS A 11 8.49 -15.90 1.21
CA HIS A 11 7.71 -15.65 -0.01
C HIS A 11 6.22 -15.37 0.18
N PHE A 12 5.83 -14.77 1.30
CA PHE A 12 4.44 -14.33 1.46
C PHE A 12 4.23 -12.96 0.80
N ARG A 13 2.99 -12.69 0.44
CA ARG A 13 2.55 -11.40 -0.09
C ARG A 13 1.46 -10.83 0.81
N VAL A 14 1.31 -9.52 0.83
CA VAL A 14 0.31 -8.83 1.63
C VAL A 14 -0.77 -8.27 0.71
N LEU A 15 -2.02 -8.62 0.96
CA LEU A 15 -3.16 -7.99 0.29
C LEU A 15 -3.76 -6.95 1.23
N VAL A 16 -3.77 -5.71 0.79
CA VAL A 16 -4.39 -4.60 1.52
C VAL A 16 -5.78 -4.35 0.95
N CYS A 17 -6.79 -4.45 1.78
CA CYS A 17 -8.17 -4.14 1.40
C CYS A 17 -8.51 -2.75 1.93
N GLY A 18 -8.52 -1.75 1.07
CA GLY A 18 -8.77 -0.37 1.49
C GLY A 18 -8.33 0.65 0.45
N GLY A 19 -8.24 1.88 0.87
CA GLY A 19 -7.77 2.99 0.05
C GLY A 19 -6.32 3.37 0.35
N ASP A 20 -5.89 4.49 -0.23
CA ASP A 20 -4.51 4.96 -0.14
C ASP A 20 -4.03 5.16 1.30
N GLY A 21 -4.90 5.64 2.19
CA GLY A 21 -4.56 5.81 3.60
C GLY A 21 -4.25 4.51 4.30
N THR A 22 -5.06 3.47 4.06
CA THR A 22 -4.84 2.14 4.61
C THR A 22 -3.55 1.52 4.08
N VAL A 23 -3.30 1.68 2.77
CA VAL A 23 -2.07 1.22 2.14
C VAL A 23 -0.85 1.89 2.76
N GLY A 24 -0.90 3.21 2.93
CA GLY A 24 0.17 3.97 3.57
C GLY A 24 0.47 3.48 4.99
N TRP A 25 -0.58 3.21 5.76
CA TRP A 25 -0.45 2.67 7.11
C TRP A 25 0.22 1.28 7.11
N VAL A 26 -0.19 0.40 6.20
CA VAL A 26 0.39 -0.94 6.08
C VAL A 26 1.86 -0.86 5.64
N LEU A 27 2.19 -0.02 4.68
CA LEU A 27 3.58 0.17 4.25
C LEU A 27 4.47 0.67 5.40
N ASN A 28 3.98 1.58 6.22
CA ASN A 28 4.70 2.02 7.41
C ASN A 28 4.88 0.89 8.43
N ALA A 29 3.87 0.04 8.60
CA ALA A 29 3.97 -1.13 9.48
C ALA A 29 5.01 -2.13 8.98
N ILE A 30 5.08 -2.35 7.67
CA ILE A 30 6.12 -3.19 7.06
C ILE A 30 7.51 -2.61 7.31
N ASP A 31 7.67 -1.30 7.13
CA ASP A 31 8.95 -0.62 7.39
C ASP A 31 9.42 -0.82 8.83
N LYS A 32 8.49 -0.76 9.79
CA LYS A 32 8.82 -0.92 11.21
C LYS A 32 9.25 -2.33 11.60
N GLN A 33 8.90 -3.33 10.81
CA GLN A 33 9.30 -4.72 11.07
C GLN A 33 10.74 -5.03 10.64
N ASN A 34 11.38 -4.14 9.89
CA ASN A 34 12.76 -4.31 9.43
C ASN A 34 13.01 -5.64 8.72
N PHE A 35 12.12 -6.01 7.79
CA PHE A 35 12.31 -7.22 6.99
C PHE A 35 13.60 -7.12 6.17
N VAL A 36 14.35 -8.20 6.09
CA VAL A 36 15.49 -8.30 5.17
C VAL A 36 15.00 -8.18 3.72
N SER A 37 13.91 -8.86 3.42
CA SER A 37 13.23 -8.77 2.13
C SER A 37 11.76 -8.46 2.40
N PRO A 38 11.33 -7.19 2.27
CA PRO A 38 9.93 -6.83 2.55
C PRO A 38 8.96 -7.57 1.64
N PRO A 39 7.79 -7.99 2.15
CA PRO A 39 6.81 -8.68 1.33
C PRO A 39 6.21 -7.74 0.28
N PRO A 40 5.98 -8.22 -0.94
CA PRO A 40 5.23 -7.46 -1.93
C PRO A 40 3.79 -7.20 -1.47
N VAL A 41 3.25 -6.05 -1.88
CA VAL A 41 1.91 -5.61 -1.50
C VAL A 41 1.04 -5.50 -2.74
N ALA A 42 -0.14 -6.11 -2.69
CA ALA A 42 -1.22 -5.92 -3.65
C ALA A 42 -2.38 -5.19 -2.95
N ILE A 43 -3.25 -4.57 -3.73
CA ILE A 43 -4.30 -3.72 -3.20
C ILE A 43 -5.65 -4.14 -3.76
N LEU A 44 -6.60 -4.43 -2.87
CA LEU A 44 -8.02 -4.49 -3.21
C LEU A 44 -8.60 -3.10 -2.98
N PRO A 45 -8.93 -2.34 -4.04
CA PRO A 45 -9.34 -0.94 -3.90
C PRO A 45 -10.74 -0.83 -3.32
N ALA A 46 -10.84 -0.46 -2.06
CA ALA A 46 -12.10 -0.36 -1.32
C ALA A 46 -12.26 0.98 -0.59
N GLY A 47 -11.37 1.94 -0.82
CA GLY A 47 -11.43 3.25 -0.20
C GLY A 47 -12.06 4.31 -1.10
N THR A 48 -12.17 5.54 -0.59
CA THR A 48 -12.60 6.70 -1.36
C THR A 48 -11.49 7.20 -2.29
N GLY A 49 -10.23 7.07 -1.88
CA GLY A 49 -9.06 7.34 -2.72
C GLY A 49 -8.30 6.03 -2.96
N ASN A 50 -8.10 5.68 -4.21
CA ASN A 50 -7.46 4.43 -4.62
C ASN A 50 -6.42 4.67 -5.72
N ASP A 51 -5.65 5.74 -5.59
CA ASP A 51 -4.71 6.15 -6.64
C ASP A 51 -3.58 5.14 -6.82
N LEU A 52 -3.05 4.61 -5.72
CA LEU A 52 -1.99 3.61 -5.82
C LEU A 52 -2.48 2.31 -6.48
N ALA A 53 -3.70 1.88 -6.14
CA ALA A 53 -4.28 0.70 -6.77
C ALA A 53 -4.42 0.88 -8.29
N ARG A 54 -4.82 2.08 -8.74
CA ARG A 54 -4.88 2.39 -10.17
C ARG A 54 -3.51 2.35 -10.82
N VAL A 55 -2.51 2.95 -10.20
CA VAL A 55 -1.13 2.97 -10.72
C VAL A 55 -0.57 1.56 -10.87
N LEU A 56 -0.91 0.67 -9.94
CA LEU A 56 -0.47 -0.72 -9.96
C LEU A 56 -1.41 -1.65 -10.75
N PHE A 57 -2.40 -1.09 -11.44
CA PHE A 57 -3.35 -1.83 -12.28
C PHE A 57 -4.29 -2.78 -11.53
N TRP A 58 -4.54 -2.52 -10.24
CA TRP A 58 -5.51 -3.29 -9.46
C TRP A 58 -6.94 -2.75 -9.58
N GLY A 59 -7.12 -1.61 -10.24
CA GLY A 59 -8.42 -0.97 -10.45
C GLY A 59 -8.67 0.20 -9.51
N GLY A 60 -9.79 0.89 -9.73
CA GLY A 60 -10.15 2.11 -9.01
C GLY A 60 -11.22 1.93 -7.93
N GLY A 61 -11.78 0.73 -7.77
CA GLY A 61 -12.82 0.47 -6.79
C GLY A 61 -13.33 -0.96 -6.87
N LEU A 62 -14.22 -1.33 -5.96
CA LEU A 62 -14.76 -2.69 -5.88
C LEU A 62 -15.53 -3.10 -7.14
N SER A 63 -16.24 -2.18 -7.78
CA SER A 63 -16.93 -2.46 -9.05
C SER A 63 -15.96 -2.89 -10.15
N SER A 64 -14.77 -2.33 -10.18
CA SER A 64 -13.71 -2.71 -11.10
C SER A 64 -13.24 -4.14 -10.85
N VAL A 65 -13.11 -4.54 -9.58
CA VAL A 65 -12.74 -5.91 -9.19
C VAL A 65 -13.81 -6.90 -9.66
N GLU A 66 -15.08 -6.60 -9.46
CA GLU A 66 -16.20 -7.45 -9.90
C GLU A 66 -16.22 -7.62 -11.42
N ARG A 67 -16.01 -6.54 -12.17
CA ARG A 67 -15.96 -6.59 -13.65
C ARG A 67 -14.83 -7.44 -14.18
N ASN A 68 -13.74 -7.53 -13.45
CA ASN A 68 -12.53 -8.27 -13.82
C ASN A 68 -12.53 -9.72 -13.32
N GLY A 69 -13.67 -10.25 -12.93
CA GLY A 69 -13.81 -11.66 -12.56
C GLY A 69 -13.93 -11.94 -11.06
N GLY A 70 -13.99 -10.88 -10.23
CA GLY A 70 -14.19 -11.01 -8.79
C GLY A 70 -12.92 -11.32 -8.00
N LEU A 71 -13.10 -11.61 -6.71
CA LEU A 71 -12.02 -11.80 -5.77
C LEU A 71 -11.15 -13.02 -6.09
N CYS A 72 -11.76 -14.13 -6.49
CA CYS A 72 -11.00 -15.35 -6.84
C CYS A 72 -10.02 -15.10 -7.98
N THR A 73 -10.47 -14.40 -9.02
CA THR A 73 -9.62 -14.03 -10.15
C THR A 73 -8.50 -13.07 -9.71
N MET A 74 -8.83 -12.12 -8.84
CA MET A 74 -7.85 -11.19 -8.31
C MET A 74 -6.76 -11.93 -7.51
N LEU A 75 -7.13 -12.89 -6.67
CA LEU A 75 -6.16 -13.68 -5.90
C LEU A 75 -5.22 -14.48 -6.81
N GLN A 76 -5.74 -15.03 -7.91
CA GLN A 76 -4.91 -15.70 -8.92
C GLN A 76 -3.93 -14.73 -9.58
N HIS A 77 -4.38 -13.52 -9.91
CA HIS A 77 -3.51 -12.48 -10.47
C HIS A 77 -2.41 -12.07 -9.50
N ILE A 78 -2.73 -11.92 -8.21
CA ILE A 78 -1.75 -11.58 -7.18
C ILE A 78 -0.68 -12.66 -7.07
N GLU A 79 -1.07 -13.92 -7.10
CA GLU A 79 -0.15 -15.05 -7.01
C GLU A 79 0.90 -15.03 -8.13
N HIS A 80 0.50 -14.62 -9.33
CA HIS A 80 1.36 -14.60 -10.52
C HIS A 80 1.88 -13.20 -10.89
N ALA A 81 1.54 -12.17 -10.13
CA ALA A 81 1.91 -10.80 -10.45
C ALA A 81 3.42 -10.58 -10.35
N ALA A 82 3.96 -9.80 -11.28
CA ALA A 82 5.34 -9.34 -11.21
C ALA A 82 5.49 -8.34 -10.06
N VAL A 83 6.62 -8.39 -9.37
CA VAL A 83 6.93 -7.44 -8.30
C VAL A 83 7.65 -6.25 -8.91
N THR A 84 7.16 -5.05 -8.62
CA THR A 84 7.78 -3.80 -9.04
C THR A 84 8.22 -2.99 -7.83
N ILE A 85 9.27 -2.21 -8.01
CA ILE A 85 9.76 -1.31 -6.96
C ILE A 85 8.99 0.00 -7.05
N LEU A 86 8.51 0.47 -5.90
CA LEU A 86 7.82 1.75 -5.78
C LEU A 86 8.68 2.71 -4.98
N ASP A 87 9.03 3.84 -5.59
CA ASP A 87 9.72 4.90 -4.89
C ASP A 87 8.78 5.57 -3.90
N ARG A 88 9.26 5.75 -2.68
CA ARG A 88 8.51 6.42 -1.62
C ARG A 88 9.34 7.56 -1.05
N TRP A 89 8.68 8.67 -0.86
CA TRP A 89 9.31 9.90 -0.39
C TRP A 89 8.75 10.28 0.98
N LYS A 90 9.62 10.68 1.87
CA LYS A 90 9.23 11.25 3.15
C LYS A 90 9.26 12.76 3.03
N VAL A 91 8.10 13.39 3.26
CA VAL A 91 7.99 14.85 3.27
C VAL A 91 8.15 15.34 4.70
N ALA A 92 9.11 16.23 4.90
CA ALA A 92 9.31 16.89 6.17
C ALA A 92 8.92 18.36 6.03
N ILE A 93 8.03 18.84 6.89
CA ILE A 93 7.59 20.23 6.91
C ILE A 93 8.23 20.90 8.11
N LEU A 94 8.98 21.97 7.87
CA LEU A 94 9.64 22.74 8.90
C LEU A 94 8.97 24.12 9.01
N ASN A 95 8.87 24.64 10.26
CA ASN A 95 8.46 26.03 10.45
C ASN A 95 9.65 26.96 10.17
N GLN A 96 9.42 28.28 10.26
CA GLN A 96 10.45 29.29 10.00
C GLN A 96 11.66 29.20 10.95
N GLN A 97 11.49 28.55 12.10
CA GLN A 97 12.53 28.34 13.10
C GLN A 97 13.29 27.02 12.91
N GLY A 98 12.99 26.27 11.85
CA GLY A 98 13.60 25.00 11.58
C GLY A 98 13.03 23.83 12.39
N LYS A 99 11.92 24.02 13.10
CA LYS A 99 11.27 22.97 13.87
C LYS A 99 10.38 22.12 12.98
N LEU A 100 10.50 20.80 13.13
CA LEU A 100 9.67 19.87 12.39
C LEU A 100 8.21 19.99 12.80
N LEU A 101 7.32 20.18 11.81
CA LEU A 101 5.88 20.22 12.01
C LEU A 101 5.25 18.89 11.64
N GLU A 102 4.19 18.52 12.36
CA GLU A 102 3.41 17.36 12.01
C GLU A 102 2.60 17.66 10.74
N PRO A 103 2.75 16.84 9.66
CA PRO A 103 2.01 17.10 8.42
C PRO A 103 0.53 16.81 8.60
N PRO A 104 -0.34 17.52 7.85
CA PRO A 104 -1.76 17.16 7.81
C PRO A 104 -1.97 15.71 7.40
N LYS A 105 -3.01 15.07 7.90
CA LYS A 105 -3.28 13.64 7.65
C LYS A 105 -3.39 13.30 6.17
N PHE A 106 -3.92 14.20 5.35
CA PHE A 106 -4.05 13.95 3.91
C PHE A 106 -2.70 13.86 3.18
N LEU A 107 -1.62 14.38 3.75
CA LEU A 107 -0.28 14.24 3.18
C LEU A 107 0.34 12.86 3.43
N ASN A 108 -0.29 12.04 4.25
CA ASN A 108 0.15 10.65 4.43
C ASN A 108 -0.29 9.76 3.27
N ASN A 109 -1.08 10.28 2.36
CA ASN A 109 -1.58 9.58 1.18
C ASN A 109 -0.72 9.90 -0.04
N TYR A 110 -1.28 9.73 -1.21
CA TYR A 110 -0.65 10.08 -2.46
C TYR A 110 -0.69 11.58 -2.67
N LEU A 111 0.48 12.18 -2.85
CA LEU A 111 0.54 13.51 -3.42
C LEU A 111 0.36 13.35 -4.92
N GLY A 112 -0.71 13.89 -5.44
CA GLY A 112 -0.96 13.90 -6.87
C GLY A 112 0.17 14.60 -7.62
N LYS A 113 0.29 14.25 -8.86
CA LYS A 113 1.25 14.88 -9.76
C LYS A 113 0.96 16.36 -9.94
#